data_08abf523fa1a96ba3226c15e95246243
#
_entry.id   08abf523fa1a96ba3226c15e95246243
#
_cell.length_a   1.000
_cell.length_b   1.000
_cell.length_c   1.000
_cell.angle_alpha   90.00
_cell.angle_beta   90.00
_cell.angle_gamma   90.00
#
_symmetry.space_group_name_H-M   'P 1'
#
loop_
_entity.id
_entity.type
_entity.pdbx_description
1 polymer ?
#
loop_
_entity_poly.entity_id
_entity_poly.type
_entity_poly.pdbx_seq_one_letter_code
_entity_poly.pdbx_strand_id
1 'polypeptide(L)'
;MKLELVNSTISVNPAIAVSAEHIKREMIILVTGTTIEPYAQNWKECSHTWIPILRALGYNVMVAIGDPNLENYYKIDGSIIWFKAEDTKMGLYDKSIKLPIKWILEETNFKYYFRIDSDSFVHPHRFDNMILHNFEDLRNIQYMGCCHPYHGWNPNDFTRFFICKKKYMASGCAYMINREAMVVAQKNMRIVEDPLDYTIDDWVLGRAMWENGIPLLHDSRILFESPHQQLTVGPCPIPNIAEPTSHLAIQHYMNGHMFEALKTLGYAS
;
A
#
# COMPACT_ATOMS: atom_id res chain seq x y z
N MET A 1 15.57 38.73 16.27
CA MET A 1 15.96 38.11 14.96
C MET A 1 14.71 37.46 14.41
N LYS A 2 13.99 38.11 13.48
CA LYS A 2 12.77 37.57 12.85
C LYS A 2 13.18 36.57 11.79
N LEU A 3 12.75 35.32 11.90
CA LEU A 3 12.84 34.32 10.84
C LEU A 3 11.78 34.66 9.79
N GLU A 4 12.19 35.16 8.63
CA GLU A 4 11.34 35.26 7.46
C GLU A 4 11.15 33.87 6.88
N LEU A 5 9.93 33.38 6.92
CA LEU A 5 9.50 32.20 6.17
C LEU A 5 9.56 32.55 4.67
N VAL A 6 10.53 32.00 3.97
CA VAL A 6 10.58 32.06 2.51
C VAL A 6 9.46 31.16 1.99
N ASN A 7 8.34 31.78 1.66
CA ASN A 7 7.27 31.15 0.87
C ASN A 7 7.77 30.94 -0.56
N SER A 8 8.43 29.82 -0.82
CA SER A 8 8.65 29.35 -2.18
C SER A 8 7.33 28.74 -2.70
N THR A 9 6.50 29.57 -3.29
CA THR A 9 5.40 29.11 -4.12
C THR A 9 5.99 28.41 -5.34
N ILE A 10 6.06 27.08 -5.30
CA ILE A 10 6.35 26.27 -6.48
C ILE A 10 5.16 26.47 -7.40
N SER A 11 5.34 27.18 -8.51
CA SER A 11 4.32 27.31 -9.55
C SER A 11 4.17 25.95 -10.23
N VAL A 12 3.17 25.17 -9.81
CA VAL A 12 2.82 23.91 -10.48
C VAL A 12 2.19 24.26 -11.83
N ASN A 13 2.70 23.66 -12.90
CA ASN A 13 2.09 23.81 -14.23
C ASN A 13 0.61 23.36 -14.16
N PRO A 14 -0.37 24.19 -14.56
CA PRO A 14 -1.79 23.84 -14.46
C PRO A 14 -2.16 22.53 -15.14
N ALA A 15 -1.51 22.18 -16.24
CA ALA A 15 -1.72 20.90 -16.93
C ALA A 15 -1.28 19.69 -16.08
N ILE A 16 -0.23 19.83 -15.27
CA ILE A 16 0.25 18.80 -14.35
C ILE A 16 -0.73 18.67 -13.17
N ALA A 17 -1.24 19.78 -12.66
CA ALA A 17 -2.21 19.78 -11.56
C ALA A 17 -3.52 19.07 -11.93
N VAL A 18 -4.07 19.33 -13.14
CA VAL A 18 -5.30 18.67 -13.65
C VAL A 18 -5.07 17.18 -13.83
N SER A 19 -3.87 16.76 -14.26
CA SER A 19 -3.54 15.35 -14.46
C SER A 19 -3.34 14.61 -13.14
N ALA A 20 -2.81 15.30 -12.12
CA ALA A 20 -2.59 14.74 -10.78
C ALA A 20 -3.91 14.43 -10.05
N GLU A 21 -4.86 15.37 -10.08
CA GLU A 21 -6.21 15.15 -9.51
C GLU A 21 -6.95 13.99 -10.20
N HIS A 22 -6.69 13.78 -11.48
CA HIS A 22 -7.29 12.68 -12.22
C HIS A 22 -6.82 11.32 -11.72
N ILE A 23 -5.52 11.16 -11.41
CA ILE A 23 -4.97 9.89 -10.92
C ILE A 23 -5.53 9.51 -9.55
N LYS A 24 -5.71 10.48 -8.66
CA LYS A 24 -6.30 10.27 -7.33
C LYS A 24 -7.71 9.69 -7.44
N ARG A 25 -8.50 10.20 -8.38
CA ARG A 25 -9.87 9.72 -8.65
C ARG A 25 -9.92 8.33 -9.28
N GLU A 26 -8.90 7.97 -10.06
CA GLU A 26 -8.77 6.67 -10.72
C GLU A 26 -8.12 5.60 -9.82
N MET A 27 -7.66 5.97 -8.63
CA MET A 27 -7.03 5.07 -7.66
C MET A 27 -7.99 4.71 -6.54
N ILE A 28 -8.06 3.42 -6.23
CA ILE A 28 -8.65 2.92 -4.99
C ILE A 28 -7.55 2.40 -4.07
N ILE A 29 -7.55 2.87 -2.84
CA ILE A 29 -6.68 2.39 -1.77
C ILE A 29 -7.52 1.52 -0.85
N LEU A 30 -7.16 0.24 -0.72
CA LEU A 30 -7.80 -0.67 0.23
C LEU A 30 -6.82 -1.01 1.36
N VAL A 31 -7.24 -0.70 2.58
CA VAL A 31 -6.54 -1.08 3.81
C VAL A 31 -7.05 -2.44 4.24
N THR A 32 -6.19 -3.45 4.28
CA THR A 32 -6.57 -4.80 4.67
C THR A 32 -6.80 -4.88 6.19
N GLY A 33 -8.05 -4.90 6.59
CA GLY A 33 -8.48 -4.98 7.98
C GLY A 33 -8.96 -6.36 8.40
N THR A 34 -9.32 -6.49 9.68
CA THR A 34 -9.96 -7.67 10.27
C THR A 34 -10.85 -7.25 11.44
N THR A 35 -11.84 -8.07 11.79
CA THR A 35 -12.65 -7.91 13.01
C THR A 35 -12.03 -8.62 14.21
N ILE A 36 -10.97 -9.42 14.00
CA ILE A 36 -10.35 -10.27 15.04
C ILE A 36 -9.43 -9.44 15.91
N GLU A 37 -9.72 -9.37 17.20
CA GLU A 37 -8.84 -8.72 18.18
C GLU A 37 -7.58 -9.57 18.46
N PRO A 38 -6.42 -8.95 18.73
CA PRO A 38 -6.20 -7.51 18.86
C PRO A 38 -6.00 -6.76 17.52
N TYR A 39 -5.95 -7.46 16.40
CA TYR A 39 -5.61 -6.90 15.09
C TYR A 39 -6.66 -5.94 14.53
N ALA A 40 -7.92 -6.05 15.01
CA ALA A 40 -8.99 -5.10 14.66
C ALA A 40 -8.65 -3.66 15.03
N GLN A 41 -7.82 -3.43 16.04
CA GLN A 41 -7.41 -2.09 16.45
C GLN A 41 -6.54 -1.40 15.37
N ASN A 42 -5.78 -2.15 14.57
CA ASN A 42 -4.89 -1.59 13.57
C ASN A 42 -5.63 -0.74 12.54
N TRP A 43 -6.67 -1.27 11.89
CA TRP A 43 -7.41 -0.49 10.90
C TRP A 43 -8.27 0.62 11.54
N LYS A 44 -8.70 0.45 12.79
CA LYS A 44 -9.38 1.52 13.55
C LYS A 44 -8.41 2.68 13.78
N GLU A 45 -7.16 2.40 14.15
CA GLU A 45 -6.11 3.41 14.29
C GLU A 45 -5.85 4.12 12.95
N CYS A 46 -5.74 3.39 11.83
CA CYS A 46 -5.64 3.98 10.49
C CYS A 46 -6.81 4.94 10.20
N SER A 47 -8.03 4.52 10.56
CA SER A 47 -9.26 5.29 10.32
C SER A 47 -9.35 6.59 11.12
N HIS A 48 -8.63 6.70 12.24
CA HIS A 48 -8.56 7.89 13.05
C HIS A 48 -7.29 8.72 12.82
N THR A 49 -6.34 8.22 12.04
CA THR A 49 -5.07 8.90 11.80
C THR A 49 -4.94 9.36 10.34
N TRP A 50 -4.32 8.59 9.50
CA TRP A 50 -3.92 9.00 8.16
C TRP A 50 -5.01 8.83 7.08
N ILE A 51 -5.97 7.92 7.24
CA ILE A 51 -7.05 7.71 6.24
C ILE A 51 -7.87 8.98 6.00
N PRO A 52 -8.35 9.71 7.03
CA PRO A 52 -9.10 10.96 6.82
C PRO A 52 -8.30 12.00 6.02
N ILE A 53 -7.00 12.09 6.25
CA ILE A 53 -6.14 13.06 5.57
C ILE A 53 -5.97 12.67 4.09
N LEU A 54 -5.76 11.38 3.77
CA LEU A 54 -5.71 10.94 2.37
C LEU A 54 -7.02 11.20 1.63
N ARG A 55 -8.15 10.98 2.29
CA ARG A 55 -9.47 11.32 1.70
C ARG A 55 -9.61 12.82 1.45
N ALA A 56 -9.16 13.66 2.37
CA ALA A 56 -9.15 15.12 2.18
C ALA A 56 -8.21 15.56 1.04
N LEU A 57 -7.15 14.77 0.75
CA LEU A 57 -6.28 14.95 -0.40
C LEU A 57 -6.88 14.41 -1.72
N GLY A 58 -8.10 13.88 -1.70
CA GLY A 58 -8.83 13.45 -2.89
C GLY A 58 -8.70 11.96 -3.26
N TYR A 59 -8.07 11.13 -2.41
CA TYR A 59 -7.97 9.69 -2.65
C TYR A 59 -9.24 8.93 -2.24
N ASN A 60 -9.57 7.87 -2.99
CA ASN A 60 -10.58 6.90 -2.58
C ASN A 60 -9.94 5.87 -1.65
N VAL A 61 -10.28 5.90 -0.37
CA VAL A 61 -9.72 4.99 0.64
C VAL A 61 -10.84 4.25 1.33
N MET A 62 -10.77 2.91 1.35
CA MET A 62 -11.70 2.04 2.05
C MET A 62 -10.94 1.01 2.88
N VAL A 63 -11.60 0.45 3.88
CA VAL A 63 -11.09 -0.70 4.65
C VAL A 63 -11.75 -1.96 4.10
N ALA A 64 -10.94 -2.97 3.75
CA ALA A 64 -11.39 -4.26 3.25
C ALA A 64 -11.37 -5.30 4.38
N ILE A 65 -12.51 -5.90 4.68
CA ILE A 65 -12.70 -6.88 5.77
C ILE A 65 -13.39 -8.14 5.20
N GLY A 66 -13.08 -9.31 5.76
CA GLY A 66 -13.73 -10.57 5.44
C GLY A 66 -15.01 -10.77 6.24
N ASP A 67 -16.06 -11.31 5.59
CA ASP A 67 -17.25 -11.88 6.22
C ASP A 67 -17.74 -13.08 5.39
N PRO A 68 -17.51 -14.32 5.85
CA PRO A 68 -17.92 -15.53 5.11
C PRO A 68 -19.44 -15.69 4.97
N ASN A 69 -20.23 -14.97 5.77
CA ASN A 69 -21.68 -15.10 5.81
C ASN A 69 -22.42 -14.18 4.84
N LEU A 70 -21.72 -13.35 4.08
CA LEU A 70 -22.35 -12.49 3.08
C LEU A 70 -23.14 -13.31 2.05
N GLU A 71 -24.31 -12.83 1.65
CA GLU A 71 -25.06 -13.41 0.53
C GLU A 71 -24.33 -13.19 -0.79
N ASN A 72 -23.97 -11.94 -1.06
CA ASN A 72 -23.19 -11.56 -2.24
C ASN A 72 -21.69 -11.60 -1.95
N TYR A 73 -20.86 -11.61 -2.99
CA TYR A 73 -19.41 -11.68 -2.83
C TYR A 73 -18.80 -10.41 -2.23
N TYR A 74 -19.54 -9.29 -2.19
CA TYR A 74 -19.17 -8.08 -1.44
C TYR A 74 -20.39 -7.32 -0.92
N LYS A 75 -20.14 -6.44 0.07
CA LYS A 75 -21.08 -5.44 0.58
C LYS A 75 -20.29 -4.18 0.93
N ILE A 76 -20.83 -3.00 0.59
CA ILE A 76 -20.25 -1.72 1.01
C ILE A 76 -21.11 -1.16 2.15
N ASP A 77 -20.45 -0.74 3.23
CA ASP A 77 -21.05 -0.06 4.37
C ASP A 77 -20.19 1.14 4.76
N GLY A 78 -20.63 2.31 4.34
CA GLY A 78 -19.85 3.55 4.49
C GLY A 78 -18.48 3.46 3.84
N SER A 79 -17.44 3.47 4.65
CA SER A 79 -16.05 3.41 4.23
C SER A 79 -15.42 2.02 4.35
N ILE A 80 -16.22 1.01 4.61
CA ILE A 80 -15.80 -0.39 4.72
C ILE A 80 -16.38 -1.16 3.54
N ILE A 81 -15.56 -1.97 2.90
CA ILE A 81 -15.99 -2.98 1.95
C ILE A 81 -15.79 -4.35 2.58
N TRP A 82 -16.87 -5.09 2.69
CA TRP A 82 -16.89 -6.46 3.18
C TRP A 82 -16.81 -7.40 2.00
N PHE A 83 -15.92 -8.37 2.04
CA PHE A 83 -15.80 -9.42 1.03
C PHE A 83 -16.21 -10.76 1.62
N LYS A 84 -16.90 -11.60 0.82
CA LYS A 84 -17.28 -12.96 1.20
C LYS A 84 -16.04 -13.85 1.29
N ALA A 85 -15.30 -13.71 2.37
CA ALA A 85 -14.05 -14.40 2.65
C ALA A 85 -13.91 -14.62 4.16
N GLU A 86 -13.15 -15.63 4.54
CA GLU A 86 -12.73 -15.81 5.93
C GLU A 86 -11.94 -14.58 6.43
N ASP A 87 -12.25 -14.13 7.65
CA ASP A 87 -11.57 -12.98 8.26
C ASP A 87 -10.32 -13.40 9.07
N THR A 88 -9.64 -14.43 8.62
CA THR A 88 -8.42 -15.01 9.19
C THR A 88 -7.25 -14.90 8.22
N LYS A 89 -6.08 -15.40 8.60
CA LYS A 89 -4.94 -15.55 7.69
C LYS A 89 -5.30 -16.42 6.46
N MET A 90 -6.14 -17.42 6.63
CA MET A 90 -6.56 -18.30 5.55
C MET A 90 -7.36 -17.57 4.47
N GLY A 91 -8.16 -16.58 4.85
CA GLY A 91 -8.93 -15.74 3.93
C GLY A 91 -8.17 -14.51 3.43
N LEU A 92 -6.91 -14.30 3.83
CA LEU A 92 -6.18 -13.09 3.50
C LEU A 92 -6.07 -12.90 1.99
N TYR A 93 -5.70 -13.93 1.25
CA TYR A 93 -5.64 -13.88 -0.21
C TYR A 93 -6.97 -13.49 -0.86
N ASP A 94 -8.09 -14.08 -0.40
CA ASP A 94 -9.40 -13.78 -0.95
C ASP A 94 -9.81 -12.33 -0.67
N LYS A 95 -9.68 -11.85 0.58
CA LYS A 95 -10.13 -10.51 0.98
C LYS A 95 -9.19 -9.37 0.59
N SER A 96 -7.90 -9.64 0.35
CA SER A 96 -6.93 -8.59 0.03
C SER A 96 -6.54 -8.53 -1.45
N ILE A 97 -6.73 -9.59 -2.21
CA ILE A 97 -6.33 -9.64 -3.62
C ILE A 97 -7.46 -10.10 -4.54
N LYS A 98 -7.92 -11.34 -4.40
CA LYS A 98 -8.80 -11.98 -5.37
C LYS A 98 -10.15 -11.28 -5.51
N LEU A 99 -10.86 -11.07 -4.40
CA LEU A 99 -12.17 -10.43 -4.41
C LEU A 99 -12.09 -8.91 -4.65
N PRO A 100 -11.12 -8.15 -4.08
CA PRO A 100 -10.87 -6.79 -4.48
C PRO A 100 -10.62 -6.60 -5.97
N ILE A 101 -9.73 -7.39 -6.58
CA ILE A 101 -9.46 -7.32 -8.02
C ILE A 101 -10.73 -7.60 -8.82
N LYS A 102 -11.48 -8.65 -8.45
CA LYS A 102 -12.75 -8.97 -9.09
C LYS A 102 -13.72 -7.79 -9.00
N TRP A 103 -13.93 -7.23 -7.81
CA TRP A 103 -14.80 -6.08 -7.59
C TRP A 103 -14.37 -4.86 -8.39
N ILE A 104 -13.08 -4.53 -8.38
CA ILE A 104 -12.56 -3.39 -9.14
C ILE A 104 -12.81 -3.57 -10.64
N LEU A 105 -12.58 -4.75 -11.18
CA LEU A 105 -12.72 -5.02 -12.60
C LEU A 105 -14.19 -5.08 -13.07
N GLU A 106 -15.08 -5.61 -12.25
CA GLU A 106 -16.49 -5.84 -12.60
C GLU A 106 -17.41 -4.66 -12.26
N GLU A 107 -17.14 -3.96 -11.13
CA GLU A 107 -18.11 -3.02 -10.54
C GLU A 107 -17.61 -1.56 -10.57
N THR A 108 -16.36 -1.32 -10.97
CA THR A 108 -15.76 0.03 -10.92
C THR A 108 -14.97 0.40 -12.17
N ASN A 109 -14.63 1.69 -12.28
CA ASN A 109 -13.75 2.21 -13.32
C ASN A 109 -12.35 2.58 -12.79
N PHE A 110 -11.97 2.15 -11.58
CA PHE A 110 -10.63 2.42 -11.06
C PHE A 110 -9.56 1.79 -11.95
N LYS A 111 -8.50 2.55 -12.21
CA LYS A 111 -7.36 2.12 -13.02
C LYS A 111 -6.21 1.59 -12.17
N TYR A 112 -6.15 1.99 -10.90
CA TYR A 112 -5.09 1.62 -9.96
C TYR A 112 -5.69 1.08 -8.68
N TYR A 113 -5.15 -0.04 -8.24
CA TYR A 113 -5.42 -0.64 -6.94
C TYR A 113 -4.17 -0.51 -6.08
N PHE A 114 -4.27 0.21 -4.97
CA PHE A 114 -3.22 0.31 -3.97
C PHE A 114 -3.66 -0.44 -2.71
N ARG A 115 -2.97 -1.54 -2.41
CA ARG A 115 -3.21 -2.32 -1.20
C ARG A 115 -2.26 -1.88 -0.10
N ILE A 116 -2.74 -1.76 1.14
CA ILE A 116 -1.95 -1.40 2.33
C ILE A 116 -2.39 -2.29 3.49
N ASP A 117 -1.44 -2.83 4.24
CA ASP A 117 -1.74 -3.53 5.50
C ASP A 117 -2.16 -2.55 6.59
N SER A 118 -3.09 -2.99 7.45
CA SER A 118 -3.64 -2.13 8.51
C SER A 118 -2.66 -1.79 9.64
N ASP A 119 -1.54 -2.47 9.74
CA ASP A 119 -0.44 -2.14 10.66
C ASP A 119 0.63 -1.24 10.02
N SER A 120 0.33 -0.67 8.85
CA SER A 120 1.19 0.29 8.16
C SER A 120 0.74 1.72 8.42
N PHE A 121 1.69 2.60 8.71
CA PHE A 121 1.48 4.05 8.74
C PHE A 121 1.79 4.65 7.37
N VAL A 122 0.89 5.52 6.90
CA VAL A 122 1.09 6.31 5.68
C VAL A 122 1.30 7.77 6.07
N HIS A 123 2.40 8.36 5.63
CA HIS A 123 2.61 9.81 5.73
C HIS A 123 1.87 10.49 4.57
N PRO A 124 0.73 11.17 4.81
CA PRO A 124 -0.19 11.53 3.72
C PRO A 124 0.44 12.41 2.63
N HIS A 125 1.18 13.46 3.00
CA HIS A 125 1.80 14.35 1.99
C HIS A 125 2.99 13.71 1.27
N ARG A 126 3.77 12.84 1.95
CA ARG A 126 4.86 12.11 1.25
C ARG A 126 4.30 11.06 0.31
N PHE A 127 3.19 10.42 0.70
CA PHE A 127 2.45 9.53 -0.18
C PHE A 127 1.91 10.27 -1.40
N ASP A 128 1.26 11.40 -1.18
CA ASP A 128 0.76 12.26 -2.26
C ASP A 128 1.90 12.66 -3.20
N ASN A 129 3.02 13.13 -2.67
CA ASN A 129 4.21 13.43 -3.46
C ASN A 129 4.77 12.19 -4.18
N MET A 130 4.75 11.02 -3.56
CA MET A 130 5.18 9.77 -4.18
C MET A 130 4.35 9.46 -5.43
N ILE A 131 3.03 9.56 -5.32
CA ILE A 131 2.11 9.33 -6.43
C ILE A 131 2.29 10.39 -7.52
N LEU A 132 2.38 11.66 -7.15
CA LEU A 132 2.52 12.77 -8.11
C LEU A 132 3.85 12.77 -8.88
N HIS A 133 4.97 12.48 -8.19
CA HIS A 133 6.28 12.39 -8.85
C HIS A 133 6.39 11.22 -9.83
N ASN A 134 5.63 10.16 -9.58
CA ASN A 134 5.63 8.99 -10.45
C ASN A 134 4.53 9.05 -11.50
N PHE A 135 3.79 10.17 -11.58
CA PHE A 135 2.57 10.25 -12.37
C PHE A 135 2.76 9.90 -13.84
N GLU A 136 3.81 10.40 -14.48
CA GLU A 136 4.08 10.08 -15.89
C GLU A 136 4.52 8.63 -16.05
N ASP A 137 5.28 8.12 -15.08
CA ASP A 137 5.74 6.73 -15.04
C ASP A 137 4.63 5.78 -14.61
N LEU A 138 3.73 6.19 -13.68
CA LEU A 138 2.60 5.36 -13.21
C LEU A 138 1.69 4.89 -14.34
N ARG A 139 1.56 5.66 -15.43
CA ARG A 139 0.80 5.21 -16.60
C ARG A 139 1.38 3.95 -17.22
N ASN A 140 2.69 3.75 -17.07
CA ASN A 140 3.42 2.60 -17.60
C ASN A 140 3.76 1.57 -16.53
N ILE A 141 3.59 1.91 -15.24
CA ILE A 141 3.88 1.00 -14.12
C ILE A 141 2.69 0.07 -13.92
N GLN A 142 2.93 -1.22 -14.12
CA GLN A 142 1.92 -2.25 -13.93
C GLN A 142 1.91 -2.80 -12.50
N TYR A 143 3.08 -2.86 -11.85
CA TYR A 143 3.25 -3.41 -10.51
C TYR A 143 4.37 -2.67 -9.75
N MET A 144 4.07 -2.10 -8.59
CA MET A 144 5.00 -1.30 -7.78
C MET A 144 4.84 -1.64 -6.29
N GLY A 145 5.94 -1.65 -5.57
CA GLY A 145 5.95 -1.84 -4.11
C GLY A 145 7.36 -1.99 -3.56
N CYS A 146 7.48 -2.30 -2.28
CA CYS A 146 8.75 -2.64 -1.67
C CYS A 146 9.13 -4.09 -2.03
N CYS A 147 10.31 -4.30 -2.59
CA CYS A 147 10.81 -5.66 -2.84
C CYS A 147 11.01 -6.41 -1.52
N HIS A 148 10.50 -7.64 -1.43
CA HIS A 148 10.61 -8.44 -0.21
C HIS A 148 12.07 -8.81 0.08
N PRO A 149 12.59 -8.58 1.31
CA PRO A 149 14.01 -8.74 1.63
C PRO A 149 14.55 -10.16 1.56
N TYR A 150 13.69 -11.18 1.61
CA TYR A 150 14.11 -12.59 1.61
C TYR A 150 14.72 -13.09 0.29
N HIS A 151 14.73 -12.28 -0.78
CA HIS A 151 15.20 -12.69 -2.10
C HIS A 151 16.52 -12.04 -2.55
N GLY A 152 17.40 -11.70 -1.61
CA GLY A 152 18.73 -11.20 -1.93
C GLY A 152 18.77 -9.69 -2.20
N TRP A 153 17.81 -8.96 -1.66
CA TRP A 153 17.86 -7.51 -1.60
C TRP A 153 19.04 -7.07 -0.70
N ASN A 154 19.86 -6.19 -1.24
CA ASN A 154 20.89 -5.54 -0.46
C ASN A 154 20.28 -4.29 0.20
N PRO A 155 20.16 -4.23 1.55
CA PRO A 155 19.61 -3.07 2.23
C PRO A 155 20.42 -1.78 2.00
N ASN A 156 21.63 -1.89 1.46
CA ASN A 156 22.47 -0.74 1.09
C ASN A 156 22.27 -0.29 -0.36
N ASP A 157 21.37 -0.91 -1.13
CA ASP A 157 21.05 -0.49 -2.48
C ASP A 157 19.94 0.58 -2.45
N PHE A 158 20.34 1.81 -2.17
CA PHE A 158 19.49 3.00 -2.05
C PHE A 158 19.02 3.56 -3.40
N THR A 159 19.11 2.80 -4.48
CA THR A 159 18.53 3.24 -5.74
C THR A 159 17.04 3.36 -5.59
N ARG A 160 16.52 4.56 -5.76
CA ARG A 160 15.13 4.95 -5.48
C ARG A 160 14.12 4.12 -6.26
N PHE A 161 14.52 3.67 -7.44
CA PHE A 161 13.76 2.82 -8.33
C PHE A 161 14.68 1.83 -9.00
N PHE A 162 14.31 0.56 -9.03
CA PHE A 162 14.92 -0.40 -9.92
C PHE A 162 13.92 -1.47 -10.34
N ILE A 163 14.04 -1.94 -11.55
CA ILE A 163 13.28 -3.07 -12.05
C ILE A 163 13.92 -4.33 -11.51
N CYS A 164 13.18 -5.07 -10.70
CA CYS A 164 13.65 -6.35 -10.20
C CYS A 164 13.76 -7.35 -11.34
N LYS A 165 14.97 -7.69 -11.72
CA LYS A 165 15.26 -8.66 -12.80
C LYS A 165 15.14 -10.12 -12.37
N LYS A 166 14.89 -10.40 -11.11
CA LYS A 166 14.71 -11.74 -10.55
C LYS A 166 13.27 -11.92 -10.10
N LYS A 167 12.86 -13.13 -9.72
CA LYS A 167 11.53 -13.47 -9.19
C LYS A 167 11.25 -12.74 -7.88
N TYR A 168 10.95 -11.45 -7.95
CA TYR A 168 10.64 -10.65 -6.80
C TYR A 168 9.17 -10.32 -6.73
N MET A 169 8.66 -10.29 -5.52
CA MET A 169 7.33 -9.84 -5.18
C MET A 169 7.42 -8.58 -4.33
N ALA A 170 6.41 -7.73 -4.41
CA ALA A 170 6.22 -6.69 -3.42
C ALA A 170 5.89 -7.33 -2.08
N SER A 171 6.44 -6.77 -1.00
CA SER A 171 6.02 -7.17 0.34
C SER A 171 4.56 -6.81 0.59
N GLY A 172 3.88 -7.60 1.41
CA GLY A 172 2.49 -7.40 1.76
C GLY A 172 2.18 -6.06 2.45
N CYS A 173 3.19 -5.30 2.91
CA CYS A 173 2.96 -4.03 3.59
C CYS A 173 2.20 -3.01 2.73
N ALA A 174 2.61 -2.89 1.47
CA ALA A 174 1.94 -2.04 0.49
C ALA A 174 2.43 -2.31 -0.93
N TYR A 175 1.50 -2.32 -1.88
CA TYR A 175 1.81 -2.39 -3.31
C TYR A 175 0.69 -1.78 -4.15
N MET A 176 1.04 -1.40 -5.36
CA MET A 176 0.12 -0.93 -6.38
C MET A 176 0.15 -1.85 -7.60
N ILE A 177 -1.02 -2.12 -8.17
CA ILE A 177 -1.17 -2.72 -9.50
C ILE A 177 -2.12 -1.88 -10.35
N ASN A 178 -1.83 -1.75 -11.63
CA ASN A 178 -2.74 -1.09 -12.56
C ASN A 178 -3.83 -2.07 -13.08
N ARG A 179 -4.82 -1.55 -13.80
CA ARG A 179 -5.94 -2.34 -14.29
C ARG A 179 -5.55 -3.47 -15.23
N GLU A 180 -4.51 -3.29 -16.03
CA GLU A 180 -3.99 -4.33 -16.93
C GLU A 180 -3.36 -5.48 -16.13
N ALA A 181 -2.57 -5.16 -15.12
CA ALA A 181 -2.01 -6.15 -14.20
C ALA A 181 -3.10 -6.86 -13.40
N MET A 182 -4.20 -6.17 -13.00
CA MET A 182 -5.35 -6.81 -12.36
C MET A 182 -5.99 -7.86 -13.26
N VAL A 183 -6.15 -7.57 -14.57
CA VAL A 183 -6.67 -8.55 -15.54
C VAL A 183 -5.77 -9.77 -15.65
N VAL A 184 -4.45 -9.57 -15.68
CA VAL A 184 -3.47 -10.65 -15.69
C VAL A 184 -3.55 -11.46 -14.41
N ALA A 185 -3.60 -10.78 -13.25
CA ALA A 185 -3.75 -11.41 -11.95
C ALA A 185 -5.00 -12.29 -11.89
N GLN A 186 -6.17 -11.75 -12.22
CA GLN A 186 -7.45 -12.46 -12.16
C GLN A 186 -7.42 -13.77 -12.96
N LYS A 187 -6.71 -13.80 -14.11
CA LYS A 187 -6.63 -14.97 -14.98
C LYS A 187 -5.58 -16.01 -14.52
N ASN A 188 -4.51 -15.56 -13.89
CA ASN A 188 -3.31 -16.38 -13.71
C ASN A 188 -2.97 -16.67 -12.25
N MET A 189 -3.62 -15.99 -11.29
CA MET A 189 -3.42 -16.33 -9.88
C MET A 189 -3.94 -17.74 -9.59
N ARG A 190 -3.03 -18.60 -9.16
CA ARG A 190 -3.33 -19.96 -8.71
C ARG A 190 -2.82 -20.11 -7.31
N ILE A 191 -3.68 -20.56 -6.41
CA ILE A 191 -3.23 -21.07 -5.11
C ILE A 191 -2.36 -22.28 -5.44
N VAL A 192 -1.07 -22.16 -5.17
CA VAL A 192 -0.19 -23.32 -5.17
C VAL A 192 -0.36 -23.93 -3.79
N GLU A 193 -0.83 -25.16 -3.72
CA GLU A 193 -0.73 -25.97 -2.52
C GLU A 193 0.76 -26.20 -2.26
N ASP A 194 1.38 -25.25 -1.58
CA ASP A 194 2.71 -25.42 -1.03
C ASP A 194 2.55 -26.30 0.22
N PRO A 195 3.34 -27.39 0.38
CA PRO A 195 3.32 -28.23 1.57
C PRO A 195 3.67 -27.47 2.86
N LEU A 196 4.07 -26.21 2.79
CA LEU A 196 4.28 -25.31 3.94
C LEU A 196 3.04 -24.50 4.34
N ASP A 197 1.88 -24.74 3.73
CA ASP A 197 0.55 -24.23 4.14
C ASP A 197 0.39 -22.70 4.23
N TYR A 198 1.23 -21.92 3.59
CA TYR A 198 1.11 -20.47 3.57
C TYR A 198 0.68 -19.96 2.19
N THR A 199 -0.61 -19.78 2.00
CA THR A 199 -1.13 -18.88 0.95
C THR A 199 -0.82 -17.43 1.35
N ILE A 200 0.46 -17.07 1.24
CA ILE A 200 0.88 -15.70 1.43
C ILE A 200 0.41 -14.94 0.18
N ASP A 201 -0.48 -14.00 0.38
CA ASP A 201 -1.18 -13.26 -0.67
C ASP A 201 -0.23 -12.55 -1.65
N ASP A 202 0.83 -11.94 -1.14
CA ASP A 202 1.86 -11.26 -1.93
C ASP A 202 2.69 -12.24 -2.80
N TRP A 203 2.90 -13.47 -2.35
CA TRP A 203 3.56 -14.52 -3.15
C TRP A 203 2.71 -14.94 -4.34
N VAL A 204 1.41 -15.13 -4.14
CA VAL A 204 0.50 -15.53 -5.20
C VAL A 204 0.42 -14.45 -6.28
N LEU A 205 0.32 -13.19 -5.86
CA LEU A 205 0.31 -12.06 -6.78
C LEU A 205 1.66 -11.89 -7.49
N GLY A 206 2.76 -11.86 -6.75
CA GLY A 206 4.10 -11.65 -7.29
C GLY A 206 4.48 -12.73 -8.30
N ARG A 207 4.10 -13.99 -8.04
CA ARG A 207 4.28 -15.09 -8.97
C ARG A 207 3.46 -14.90 -10.25
N ALA A 208 2.18 -14.56 -10.14
CA ALA A 208 1.34 -14.31 -11.31
C ALA A 208 1.89 -13.17 -12.16
N MET A 209 2.37 -12.08 -11.55
CA MET A 209 3.01 -10.98 -12.25
C MET A 209 4.28 -11.45 -12.99
N TRP A 210 5.17 -12.13 -12.29
CA TRP A 210 6.43 -12.60 -12.84
C TRP A 210 6.25 -13.56 -14.00
N GLU A 211 5.38 -14.57 -13.86
CA GLU A 211 5.13 -15.58 -14.89
C GLU A 211 4.52 -14.98 -16.18
N ASN A 212 3.92 -13.80 -16.08
CA ASN A 212 3.34 -13.07 -17.22
C ASN A 212 4.20 -11.87 -17.67
N GLY A 213 5.47 -11.79 -17.25
CA GLY A 213 6.41 -10.79 -17.72
C GLY A 213 6.17 -9.38 -17.17
N ILE A 214 5.40 -9.25 -16.09
CA ILE A 214 5.16 -7.97 -15.40
C ILE A 214 6.21 -7.81 -14.30
N PRO A 215 7.21 -6.92 -14.47
CA PRO A 215 8.25 -6.74 -13.47
C PRO A 215 7.74 -5.92 -12.29
N LEU A 216 8.27 -6.20 -11.09
CA LEU A 216 8.09 -5.33 -9.93
C LEU A 216 8.98 -4.10 -10.06
N LEU A 217 8.38 -2.92 -9.99
CA LEU A 217 9.09 -1.66 -9.71
C LEU A 217 9.23 -1.50 -8.21
N HIS A 218 10.46 -1.56 -7.72
CA HIS A 218 10.74 -1.28 -6.31
C HIS A 218 10.71 0.22 -6.02
N ASP A 219 10.00 0.61 -4.96
CA ASP A 219 10.02 1.98 -4.45
C ASP A 219 10.53 2.00 -2.99
N SER A 220 11.70 2.58 -2.78
CA SER A 220 12.34 2.67 -1.46
C SER A 220 11.63 3.59 -0.46
N ARG A 221 10.60 4.32 -0.89
CA ARG A 221 9.74 5.11 -0.01
C ARG A 221 8.72 4.26 0.74
N ILE A 222 8.57 2.99 0.35
CA ILE A 222 7.76 1.99 1.03
C ILE A 222 8.70 1.09 1.81
N LEU A 223 8.59 1.08 3.14
CA LEU A 223 9.44 0.28 4.01
C LEU A 223 8.65 -0.85 4.67
N PHE A 224 9.11 -2.07 4.47
CA PHE A 224 8.53 -3.27 5.09
C PHE A 224 8.85 -3.39 6.59
N GLU A 225 10.04 -2.96 7.02
CA GLU A 225 10.51 -3.15 8.40
C GLU A 225 10.12 -1.99 9.32
N SER A 226 9.98 -2.29 10.62
CA SER A 226 9.75 -1.31 11.67
C SER A 226 11.04 -1.00 12.42
N PRO A 227 11.25 0.26 12.86
CA PRO A 227 12.35 0.58 13.77
C PRO A 227 12.30 -0.19 15.08
N HIS A 228 11.14 -0.74 15.45
CA HIS A 228 10.96 -1.56 16.65
C HIS A 228 11.36 -3.04 16.46
N GLN A 229 11.57 -3.49 15.22
CA GLN A 229 12.01 -4.86 14.91
C GLN A 229 13.53 -5.01 14.74
N GLN A 230 14.33 -4.12 15.29
CA GLN A 230 15.81 -4.07 15.15
C GLN A 230 16.58 -5.34 15.60
N LEU A 231 15.93 -6.47 15.71
CA LEU A 231 16.54 -7.65 16.35
C LEU A 231 17.37 -8.53 15.40
N THR A 232 17.39 -8.32 14.10
CA THR A 232 18.00 -9.31 13.19
C THR A 232 18.90 -8.80 12.07
N VAL A 233 18.92 -7.52 11.77
CA VAL A 233 19.74 -6.99 10.68
C VAL A 233 20.65 -5.91 11.24
N GLY A 234 21.95 -6.09 11.16
CA GLY A 234 23.03 -5.29 11.71
C GLY A 234 22.86 -3.75 11.83
N PRO A 235 23.89 -2.98 12.14
CA PRO A 235 23.80 -1.64 12.74
C PRO A 235 23.39 -0.51 11.77
N CYS A 236 22.56 -0.78 10.75
CA CYS A 236 22.01 0.28 9.91
C CYS A 236 20.75 0.84 10.59
N PRO A 237 20.70 2.13 10.97
CA PRO A 237 19.50 2.72 11.55
C PRO A 237 18.36 2.64 10.54
N ILE A 238 17.29 1.92 10.90
CA ILE A 238 16.07 1.89 10.06
C ILE A 238 15.45 3.28 10.11
N PRO A 239 15.21 3.95 8.96
CA PRO A 239 14.59 5.26 8.94
C PRO A 239 13.23 5.23 9.63
N ASN A 240 12.95 6.19 10.50
CA ASN A 240 11.64 6.36 11.10
C ASN A 240 10.81 7.32 10.26
N ILE A 241 9.61 6.92 9.85
CA ILE A 241 8.71 7.74 9.05
C ILE A 241 8.32 9.05 9.75
N ALA A 242 8.31 9.07 11.07
CA ALA A 242 8.02 10.25 11.88
C ALA A 242 9.17 11.28 11.91
N GLU A 243 10.38 10.92 11.46
CA GLU A 243 11.47 11.87 11.39
C GLU A 243 11.24 12.90 10.27
N PRO A 244 11.46 14.21 10.52
CA PRO A 244 11.28 15.25 9.50
C PRO A 244 12.14 15.05 8.25
N THR A 245 13.32 14.48 8.40
CA THR A 245 14.28 14.19 7.32
C THR A 245 14.00 12.89 6.58
N SER A 246 13.07 12.05 7.07
CA SER A 246 12.73 10.79 6.44
C SER A 246 12.12 10.98 5.06
N HIS A 247 12.49 10.14 4.11
CA HIS A 247 11.89 10.09 2.77
C HIS A 247 10.73 9.11 2.67
N LEU A 248 10.44 8.35 3.73
CA LEU A 248 9.43 7.30 3.72
C LEU A 248 8.02 7.87 3.53
N ALA A 249 7.27 7.27 2.63
CA ALA A 249 5.85 7.51 2.42
C ALA A 249 4.98 6.49 3.15
N ILE A 250 5.46 5.24 3.28
CA ILE A 250 4.77 4.15 3.97
C ILE A 250 5.78 3.37 4.81
N GLN A 251 5.41 3.05 6.06
CA GLN A 251 6.18 2.20 6.96
C GLN A 251 5.28 1.16 7.62
N HIS A 252 5.67 -0.11 7.54
CA HIS A 252 4.97 -1.26 8.13
C HIS A 252 5.27 -1.39 9.62
N TYR A 253 4.49 -2.21 10.33
CA TYR A 253 4.61 -2.48 11.77
C TYR A 253 4.55 -1.23 12.67
N MET A 254 3.66 -0.30 12.33
CA MET A 254 3.45 0.96 13.08
C MET A 254 2.22 0.91 14.01
N ASN A 255 1.59 -0.25 14.15
CA ASN A 255 0.43 -0.43 15.02
C ASN A 255 0.74 -0.03 16.48
N GLY A 256 -0.17 0.71 17.07
CA GLY A 256 0.00 1.30 18.39
C GLY A 256 0.89 2.56 18.46
N HIS A 257 1.49 2.97 17.32
CA HIS A 257 2.38 4.15 17.24
C HIS A 257 1.91 5.21 16.25
N MET A 258 0.80 4.97 15.54
CA MET A 258 0.35 5.85 14.45
C MET A 258 -0.07 7.23 14.94
N PHE A 259 -0.73 7.33 16.10
CA PHE A 259 -1.10 8.62 16.69
C PHE A 259 0.10 9.46 17.07
N GLU A 260 1.13 8.82 17.66
CA GLU A 260 2.35 9.51 18.05
C GLU A 260 3.14 9.99 16.83
N ALA A 261 3.22 9.16 15.78
CA ALA A 261 3.81 9.55 14.51
C ALA A 261 3.08 10.75 13.90
N LEU A 262 1.74 10.72 13.88
CA LEU A 262 0.92 11.79 13.33
C LEU A 262 1.13 13.11 14.11
N LYS A 263 1.19 13.05 15.45
CA LYS A 263 1.47 14.19 16.31
C LYS A 263 2.87 14.75 16.07
N THR A 264 3.88 13.90 16.01
CA THR A 264 5.27 14.29 15.74
C THR A 264 5.42 15.01 14.40
N LEU A 265 4.63 14.61 13.41
CA LEU A 265 4.59 15.22 12.09
C LEU A 265 3.72 16.49 12.01
N GLY A 266 3.07 16.90 13.12
CA GLY A 266 2.27 18.12 13.20
C GLY A 266 0.88 18.04 12.59
N TYR A 267 0.35 16.85 12.36
CA TYR A 267 -1.02 16.65 11.82
C TYR A 267 -2.10 16.63 12.92
N ALA A 268 -1.74 16.37 14.15
CA ALA A 268 -2.65 16.35 15.29
C ALA A 268 -2.17 17.33 16.37
N SER A 269 -3.10 18.16 16.88
CA SER A 269 -2.89 19.04 18.03
C SER A 269 -3.34 18.35 19.32
#